data_b26a97d3eae57ce524012334fbb7ae9d
#
_entry.id   b26a97d3eae57ce524012334fbb7ae9d
#
_cell.length_a   1.000
_cell.length_b   1.000
_cell.length_c   1.000
_cell.angle_alpha   90.00
_cell.angle_beta   90.00
_cell.angle_gamma   90.00
#
_symmetry.space_group_name_H-M   'P 1'
#
loop_
_entity.id
_entity.type
_entity.pdbx_description
1 polymer ?
#
loop_
_entity_poly.entity_id
_entity_poly.type
_entity_poly.pdbx_seq_one_letter_code
_entity_poly.pdbx_strand_id
1 'polypeptide(L)'
;MSVIKMTDLDLKGKRVLIRSDLNVPVKDGKVTSDARITASMATINAALKAGARVMVTSHLGRPEEGIYSEENSLKPVADVVAAKLGRPVRLIKDWVNGGFEVAEGELVLLENCRFNKGEKKNVDETAQKYAALCDVFVMDAFGTAHRAEASTHGVAKYAPIAAAGILLTEELDALTKALLNPARPMVAIVGGSKVSTKLTVLESLSEKCEQLVVGGGIANTFLKAAGKNVGKSLCEDDLVPTAQALMKKMSARGATIPIAVDVVCGKKFDANEPAVQKNANDVTDDDMIFDIGPKSAQELADIIMKAGTVVWNGPVGVFEFDQFGAGTKTIAMAIASTKAFTLAGGGDTIAAIQKYDIYDKVSYISTAGGAFLEFLEGKTLPAVEILEQRAAK
;
A
#
# COMPACT_ATOMS: atom_id res chain seq x y z
N MET A 1 4.50 16.73 -0.01
CA MET A 1 4.86 16.34 1.37
C MET A 1 6.33 16.66 1.59
N SER A 2 6.63 17.61 2.48
CA SER A 2 8.00 18.07 2.72
C SER A 2 8.55 17.39 3.98
N VAL A 3 9.49 16.47 3.80
CA VAL A 3 10.18 15.75 4.86
C VAL A 3 11.69 15.89 4.70
N ILE A 4 12.42 15.75 5.81
CA ILE A 4 13.89 15.65 5.74
C ILE A 4 14.24 14.27 5.18
N LYS A 5 15.04 14.23 4.13
CA LYS A 5 15.52 12.96 3.55
C LYS A 5 16.81 12.53 4.27
N MET A 6 16.89 11.26 4.67
CA MET A 6 18.11 10.71 5.27
C MET A 6 19.33 10.95 4.39
N THR A 7 19.17 10.84 3.07
CA THR A 7 20.27 11.00 2.09
C THR A 7 20.82 12.42 2.01
N ASP A 8 20.12 13.41 2.54
CA ASP A 8 20.59 14.81 2.57
C ASP A 8 21.35 15.15 3.85
N LEU A 9 21.49 14.20 4.78
CA LEU A 9 22.15 14.41 6.07
C LEU A 9 23.57 13.89 6.06
N ASP A 10 24.45 14.56 6.84
CA ASP A 10 25.75 14.00 7.19
C ASP A 10 25.58 13.01 8.34
N LEU A 11 25.72 11.73 8.03
CA LEU A 11 25.52 10.64 8.98
C LEU A 11 26.80 10.06 9.57
N LYS A 12 27.98 10.55 9.13
CA LYS A 12 29.27 10.00 9.58
C LYS A 12 29.39 10.07 11.10
N GLY A 13 29.63 8.91 11.72
CA GLY A 13 29.77 8.80 13.18
C GLY A 13 28.48 9.02 13.96
N LYS A 14 27.35 9.30 13.31
CA LYS A 14 26.07 9.52 13.97
C LYS A 14 25.40 8.19 14.33
N ARG A 15 24.74 8.17 15.48
CA ARG A 15 23.86 7.08 15.88
C ARG A 15 22.55 7.23 15.13
N VAL A 16 22.29 6.30 14.21
CA VAL A 16 21.11 6.33 13.33
C VAL A 16 20.20 5.16 13.69
N LEU A 17 18.98 5.46 14.12
CA LEU A 17 17.94 4.48 14.40
C LEU A 17 16.96 4.45 13.22
N ILE A 18 16.94 3.34 12.48
CA ILE A 18 16.03 3.13 11.34
C ILE A 18 14.86 2.26 11.78
N ARG A 19 13.65 2.77 11.61
CA ARG A 19 12.42 1.97 11.73
C ARG A 19 12.09 1.38 10.37
N SER A 20 12.47 0.15 10.16
CA SER A 20 12.18 -0.62 8.94
C SER A 20 10.89 -1.43 9.08
N ASP A 21 10.36 -1.91 7.98
CA ASP A 21 9.32 -2.93 7.95
C ASP A 21 9.95 -4.29 7.60
N LEU A 22 10.30 -5.04 8.63
CA LEU A 22 10.87 -6.37 8.55
C LEU A 22 9.89 -7.45 9.01
N ASN A 23 8.60 -7.13 8.99
CA ASN A 23 7.53 -8.06 9.33
C ASN A 23 7.32 -9.05 8.18
N VAL A 24 8.14 -10.07 8.16
CA VAL A 24 8.19 -11.10 7.12
C VAL A 24 7.60 -12.41 7.63
N PRO A 25 7.12 -13.29 6.73
CA PRO A 25 6.66 -14.61 7.14
C PRO A 25 7.84 -15.47 7.61
N VAL A 26 7.68 -16.09 8.78
CA VAL A 26 8.66 -16.99 9.39
C VAL A 26 7.99 -18.32 9.66
N LYS A 27 8.60 -19.41 9.22
CA LYS A 27 8.16 -20.79 9.47
C LYS A 27 9.34 -21.61 9.96
N ASP A 28 9.14 -22.33 11.06
CA ASP A 28 10.17 -23.19 11.66
C ASP A 28 11.51 -22.44 11.90
N GLY A 29 11.43 -21.20 12.38
CA GLY A 29 12.59 -20.35 12.65
C GLY A 29 13.32 -19.82 11.42
N LYS A 30 12.72 -19.94 10.23
CA LYS A 30 13.30 -19.47 8.97
C LYS A 30 12.37 -18.51 8.24
N VAL A 31 12.94 -17.45 7.69
CA VAL A 31 12.23 -16.52 6.81
C VAL A 31 11.87 -17.23 5.51
N THR A 32 10.58 -17.24 5.15
CA THR A 32 10.07 -17.88 3.92
C THR A 32 9.94 -16.92 2.74
N SER A 33 9.93 -15.61 3.00
CA SER A 33 9.99 -14.57 1.98
C SER A 33 10.76 -13.38 2.52
N ASP A 34 11.82 -13.01 1.84
CA ASP A 34 12.72 -11.92 2.27
C ASP A 34 12.51 -10.61 1.50
N ALA A 35 11.42 -10.49 0.76
CA ALA A 35 11.18 -9.32 -0.11
C ALA A 35 11.26 -7.99 0.65
N ARG A 36 10.66 -7.91 1.84
CA ARG A 36 10.71 -6.70 2.68
C ARG A 36 12.11 -6.41 3.22
N ILE A 37 12.85 -7.46 3.56
CA ILE A 37 14.24 -7.33 4.01
C ILE A 37 15.09 -6.78 2.87
N THR A 38 14.96 -7.36 1.68
CA THR A 38 15.69 -6.92 0.48
C THR A 38 15.40 -5.44 0.17
N ALA A 39 14.13 -5.05 0.21
CA ALA A 39 13.73 -3.67 0.00
C ALA A 39 14.33 -2.71 1.04
N SER A 40 14.42 -3.13 2.29
CA SER A 40 14.97 -2.33 3.40
C SER A 40 16.49 -2.14 3.31
N MET A 41 17.19 -3.00 2.56
CA MET A 41 18.65 -2.93 2.44
C MET A 41 19.13 -1.65 1.76
N ALA A 42 18.35 -1.00 0.90
CA ALA A 42 18.75 0.26 0.28
C ALA A 42 19.03 1.34 1.32
N THR A 43 18.13 1.55 2.28
CA THR A 43 18.30 2.52 3.37
C THR A 43 19.41 2.10 4.33
N ILE A 44 19.46 0.83 4.70
CA ILE A 44 20.50 0.29 5.60
C ILE A 44 21.89 0.47 4.98
N ASN A 45 22.08 0.07 3.73
CA ASN A 45 23.35 0.18 3.04
C ASN A 45 23.77 1.65 2.86
N ALA A 46 22.84 2.55 2.57
CA ALA A 46 23.15 3.98 2.46
C ALA A 46 23.68 4.55 3.77
N ALA A 47 23.06 4.20 4.90
CA ALA A 47 23.50 4.64 6.22
C ALA A 47 24.86 4.05 6.58
N LEU A 48 25.10 2.77 6.32
CA LEU A 48 26.39 2.12 6.56
C LEU A 48 27.51 2.73 5.70
N LYS A 49 27.24 2.96 4.43
CA LYS A 49 28.20 3.58 3.49
C LYS A 49 28.56 5.00 3.90
N ALA A 50 27.63 5.70 4.53
CA ALA A 50 27.88 7.04 5.07
C ALA A 50 28.73 7.05 6.36
N GLY A 51 29.09 5.91 6.91
CA GLY A 51 29.87 5.78 8.12
C GLY A 51 29.06 5.93 9.41
N ALA A 52 27.76 5.74 9.35
CA ALA A 52 26.88 5.83 10.53
C ALA A 52 27.06 4.63 11.47
N ARG A 53 26.62 4.80 12.70
CA ARG A 53 26.42 3.76 13.72
C ARG A 53 24.95 3.36 13.61
N VAL A 54 24.67 2.23 12.96
CA VAL A 54 23.32 1.91 12.48
C VAL A 54 22.62 0.92 13.39
N MET A 55 21.46 1.32 13.87
CA MET A 55 20.52 0.49 14.62
C MET A 55 19.24 0.35 13.81
N VAL A 56 18.74 -0.86 13.66
CA VAL A 56 17.48 -1.12 12.93
C VAL A 56 16.53 -1.87 13.84
N THR A 57 15.29 -1.40 13.92
CA THR A 57 14.22 -2.14 14.58
C THR A 57 13.00 -2.28 13.67
N SER A 58 12.15 -3.23 14.00
CA SER A 58 10.87 -3.50 13.35
C SER A 58 9.95 -4.22 14.32
N HIS A 59 8.68 -4.26 13.99
CA HIS A 59 7.79 -5.24 14.55
C HIS A 59 7.88 -6.55 13.76
N LEU A 60 7.52 -7.64 14.40
CA LEU A 60 7.32 -8.95 13.79
C LEU A 60 6.14 -9.64 14.49
N GLY A 61 5.11 -10.00 13.72
CA GLY A 61 3.93 -10.64 14.28
C GLY A 61 3.15 -9.75 15.27
N ARG A 62 2.48 -10.40 16.21
CA ARG A 62 1.62 -9.74 17.21
C ARG A 62 1.88 -10.26 18.62
N PRO A 63 3.09 -10.05 19.16
CA PRO A 63 3.42 -10.48 20.52
C PRO A 63 2.64 -9.67 21.55
N GLU A 64 2.57 -10.21 22.76
CA GLU A 64 2.12 -9.49 23.92
C GLU A 64 3.23 -8.54 24.42
N GLU A 65 2.88 -7.28 24.68
CA GLU A 65 3.86 -6.30 25.17
C GLU A 65 4.43 -6.69 26.54
N GLY A 66 5.74 -6.56 26.69
CA GLY A 66 6.47 -6.89 27.89
C GLY A 66 6.83 -8.37 28.02
N ILE A 67 6.45 -9.21 27.05
CA ILE A 67 6.72 -10.65 27.06
C ILE A 67 7.50 -11.03 25.81
N TYR A 68 8.74 -11.52 26.02
CA TYR A 68 9.55 -12.08 24.95
C TYR A 68 8.97 -13.42 24.50
N SER A 69 8.95 -13.64 23.18
CA SER A 69 8.65 -14.94 22.57
C SER A 69 9.60 -15.22 21.41
N GLU A 70 10.12 -16.42 21.33
CA GLU A 70 11.02 -16.82 20.22
C GLU A 70 10.32 -16.76 18.86
N GLU A 71 9.03 -17.09 18.84
CA GLU A 71 8.20 -17.03 17.63
C GLU A 71 8.19 -15.65 16.98
N ASN A 72 8.25 -14.60 17.79
CA ASN A 72 8.20 -13.21 17.34
C ASN A 72 9.57 -12.51 17.38
N SER A 73 10.64 -13.26 17.62
CA SER A 73 12.01 -12.71 17.61
C SER A 73 12.46 -12.34 16.20
N LEU A 74 13.21 -11.25 16.09
CA LEU A 74 13.88 -10.84 14.84
C LEU A 74 15.14 -11.67 14.53
N LYS A 75 15.46 -12.71 15.31
CA LYS A 75 16.65 -13.54 15.09
C LYS A 75 16.72 -14.10 13.65
N PRO A 76 15.64 -14.69 13.09
CA PRO A 76 15.67 -15.15 11.71
C PRO A 76 15.92 -14.02 10.70
N VAL A 77 15.38 -12.82 10.97
CA VAL A 77 15.61 -11.63 10.13
C VAL A 77 17.08 -11.20 10.22
N ALA A 78 17.66 -11.19 11.42
CA ALA A 78 19.07 -10.84 11.62
C ALA A 78 19.99 -11.76 10.81
N ASP A 79 19.69 -13.06 10.75
CA ASP A 79 20.45 -14.04 9.97
C ASP A 79 20.39 -13.74 8.46
N VAL A 80 19.23 -13.38 7.94
CA VAL A 80 19.07 -12.98 6.53
C VAL A 80 19.82 -11.67 6.22
N VAL A 81 19.71 -10.68 7.09
CA VAL A 81 20.42 -9.41 6.93
C VAL A 81 21.95 -9.65 6.95
N ALA A 82 22.44 -10.45 7.87
CA ALA A 82 23.85 -10.82 7.95
C ALA A 82 24.35 -11.50 6.66
N ALA A 83 23.56 -12.42 6.10
CA ALA A 83 23.87 -13.07 4.83
C ALA A 83 23.93 -12.07 3.67
N LYS A 84 23.00 -11.12 3.60
CA LYS A 84 22.98 -10.09 2.57
C LYS A 84 24.16 -9.09 2.68
N LEU A 85 24.59 -8.81 3.90
CA LEU A 85 25.75 -7.94 4.15
C LEU A 85 27.08 -8.67 4.01
N GLY A 86 27.09 -10.00 4.07
CA GLY A 86 28.31 -10.82 4.09
C GLY A 86 29.14 -10.67 5.37
N ARG A 87 28.51 -10.29 6.49
CA ARG A 87 29.16 -10.12 7.79
C ARG A 87 28.17 -10.33 8.93
N PRO A 88 28.64 -10.66 10.17
CA PRO A 88 27.77 -10.84 11.31
C PRO A 88 26.99 -9.57 11.67
N VAL A 89 25.76 -9.75 12.13
CA VAL A 89 24.89 -8.68 12.65
C VAL A 89 24.43 -9.08 14.05
N ARG A 90 24.75 -8.27 15.06
CA ARG A 90 24.31 -8.51 16.42
C ARG A 90 22.82 -8.19 16.56
N LEU A 91 22.10 -9.04 17.30
CA LEU A 91 20.73 -8.78 17.75
C LEU A 91 20.77 -8.37 19.23
N ILE A 92 20.33 -7.17 19.53
CA ILE A 92 20.31 -6.63 20.90
C ILE A 92 18.91 -6.85 21.46
N LYS A 93 18.78 -7.68 22.50
CA LYS A 93 17.47 -8.04 23.08
C LYS A 93 16.89 -6.93 23.94
N ASP A 94 17.59 -6.52 24.96
CA ASP A 94 17.13 -5.54 25.96
C ASP A 94 17.72 -4.17 25.66
N TRP A 95 17.19 -3.53 24.62
CA TRP A 95 17.80 -2.32 24.04
C TRP A 95 17.18 -0.99 24.50
N VAL A 96 15.97 -1.02 25.08
CA VAL A 96 15.17 0.20 25.34
C VAL A 96 15.90 1.19 26.24
N ASN A 97 16.65 0.69 27.25
CA ASN A 97 17.38 1.51 28.19
C ASN A 97 18.86 1.74 27.80
N GLY A 98 19.24 1.39 26.59
CA GLY A 98 20.63 1.49 26.15
C GLY A 98 21.51 0.39 26.71
N GLY A 99 22.74 0.73 27.11
CA GLY A 99 23.70 -0.23 27.66
C GLY A 99 24.45 -1.04 26.60
N PHE A 100 24.47 -0.59 25.37
CA PHE A 100 25.23 -1.16 24.27
C PHE A 100 25.87 -0.06 23.43
N GLU A 101 26.90 -0.40 22.71
CA GLU A 101 27.58 0.50 21.77
C GLU A 101 27.56 -0.06 20.37
N VAL A 102 27.56 0.83 19.39
CA VAL A 102 27.62 0.51 17.96
C VAL A 102 28.79 1.26 17.36
N ALA A 103 29.68 0.57 16.67
CA ALA A 103 30.83 1.18 16.01
C ALA A 103 30.43 1.89 14.71
N GLU A 104 31.26 2.79 14.25
CA GLU A 104 31.09 3.41 12.92
C GLU A 104 31.09 2.32 11.83
N GLY A 105 30.11 2.36 10.93
CA GLY A 105 29.92 1.37 9.89
C GLY A 105 29.41 0.02 10.36
N GLU A 106 29.06 -0.12 11.65
CA GLU A 106 28.43 -1.33 12.19
C GLU A 106 26.91 -1.22 12.10
N LEU A 107 26.26 -2.36 11.84
CA LEU A 107 24.82 -2.56 11.93
C LEU A 107 24.50 -3.50 13.09
N VAL A 108 23.57 -3.08 13.95
CA VAL A 108 22.92 -3.96 14.92
C VAL A 108 21.42 -3.97 14.69
N LEU A 109 20.77 -5.12 14.87
CA LEU A 109 19.33 -5.20 14.98
C LEU A 109 18.93 -5.07 16.44
N LEU A 110 17.93 -4.23 16.69
CA LEU A 110 17.27 -4.12 17.98
C LEU A 110 16.03 -5.01 17.94
N GLU A 111 15.88 -5.89 18.92
CA GLU A 111 14.81 -6.89 18.98
C GLU A 111 13.43 -6.25 18.82
N ASN A 112 12.48 -7.05 18.35
CA ASN A 112 11.09 -6.67 18.05
C ASN A 112 10.56 -5.57 18.97
N CYS A 113 10.29 -4.39 18.39
CA CYS A 113 9.84 -3.22 19.16
C CYS A 113 8.49 -3.46 19.86
N ARG A 114 7.70 -4.42 19.39
CA ARG A 114 6.43 -4.78 20.04
C ARG A 114 6.58 -5.59 21.33
N PHE A 115 7.79 -6.01 21.66
CA PHE A 115 8.06 -6.53 23.01
C PHE A 115 8.10 -5.42 24.06
N ASN A 116 8.27 -4.17 23.66
CA ASN A 116 8.42 -3.06 24.59
C ASN A 116 7.06 -2.52 25.05
N LYS A 117 6.89 -2.35 26.34
CA LYS A 117 5.69 -1.73 26.91
C LYS A 117 5.58 -0.28 26.43
N GLY A 118 4.37 0.10 26.03
CA GLY A 118 4.08 1.44 25.55
C GLY A 118 4.32 1.64 24.05
N GLU A 119 4.80 0.63 23.32
CA GLU A 119 5.01 0.72 21.88
C GLU A 119 3.71 1.01 21.13
N LYS A 120 2.69 0.16 21.28
CA LYS A 120 1.43 0.29 20.53
C LYS A 120 0.64 1.53 20.91
N LYS A 121 0.70 1.93 22.18
CA LYS A 121 -0.03 3.10 22.69
C LYS A 121 0.73 4.41 22.50
N ASN A 122 1.88 4.36 21.84
CA ASN A 122 2.70 5.55 21.60
C ASN A 122 3.01 6.33 22.89
N VAL A 123 3.37 5.61 23.95
CA VAL A 123 3.65 6.21 25.25
C VAL A 123 4.90 7.08 25.17
N ASP A 124 4.79 8.32 25.63
CA ASP A 124 5.86 9.31 25.53
C ASP A 124 7.16 8.85 26.22
N GLU A 125 7.09 8.22 27.39
CA GLU A 125 8.26 7.68 28.07
C GLU A 125 9.02 6.66 27.21
N THR A 126 8.30 5.75 26.57
CA THR A 126 8.89 4.75 25.67
C THR A 126 9.53 5.42 24.44
N ALA A 127 8.82 6.36 23.84
CA ALA A 127 9.31 7.13 22.69
C ALA A 127 10.57 7.95 23.03
N GLN A 128 10.61 8.56 24.21
CA GLN A 128 11.78 9.31 24.70
C GLN A 128 12.99 8.40 24.90
N LYS A 129 12.78 7.18 25.41
CA LYS A 129 13.85 6.17 25.52
C LYS A 129 14.42 5.79 24.16
N TYR A 130 13.57 5.59 23.16
CA TYR A 130 14.02 5.34 21.78
C TYR A 130 14.82 6.52 21.23
N ALA A 131 14.31 7.73 21.41
CA ALA A 131 14.96 8.94 20.94
C ALA A 131 16.34 9.16 21.59
N ALA A 132 16.52 8.77 22.85
CA ALA A 132 17.79 8.88 23.56
C ALA A 132 18.89 7.97 22.97
N LEU A 133 18.53 6.94 22.22
CA LEU A 133 19.49 6.02 21.61
C LEU A 133 20.13 6.58 20.31
N CYS A 134 19.58 7.63 19.73
CA CYS A 134 20.00 8.08 18.40
C CYS A 134 20.23 9.60 18.31
N ASP A 135 21.03 9.98 17.37
CA ASP A 135 21.20 11.37 16.92
C ASP A 135 20.23 11.68 15.78
N VAL A 136 19.94 10.66 14.97
CA VAL A 136 19.01 10.73 13.84
C VAL A 136 18.07 9.52 13.89
N PHE A 137 16.76 9.80 13.89
CA PHE A 137 15.75 8.79 13.66
C PHE A 137 15.36 8.79 12.18
N VAL A 138 15.25 7.61 11.58
CA VAL A 138 14.84 7.41 10.20
C VAL A 138 13.61 6.52 10.14
N MET A 139 12.51 7.07 9.66
CA MET A 139 11.30 6.32 9.37
C MET A 139 11.38 5.75 7.94
N ASP A 140 11.27 4.44 7.81
CA ASP A 140 11.39 3.74 6.52
C ASP A 140 10.33 2.65 6.34
N ALA A 141 9.26 2.71 7.13
CA ALA A 141 8.21 1.69 7.17
C ALA A 141 6.86 2.29 6.78
N PHE A 142 6.64 2.58 5.50
CA PHE A 142 5.38 3.16 5.04
C PHE A 142 4.18 2.27 5.37
N GLY A 143 4.34 0.93 5.33
CA GLY A 143 3.28 -0.02 5.68
C GLY A 143 2.70 0.16 7.09
N THR A 144 3.42 0.80 8.01
CA THR A 144 2.97 1.11 9.36
C THR A 144 2.74 2.61 9.60
N ALA A 145 2.87 3.43 8.58
CA ALA A 145 2.80 4.90 8.72
C ALA A 145 1.42 5.41 9.14
N HIS A 146 0.37 4.60 8.96
CA HIS A 146 -1.00 4.90 9.40
C HIS A 146 -1.24 4.69 10.89
N ARG A 147 -0.24 4.18 11.61
CA ARG A 147 -0.32 3.93 13.05
C ARG A 147 0.60 4.86 13.83
N ALA A 148 0.06 5.52 14.84
CA ALA A 148 0.84 6.30 15.78
C ALA A 148 1.35 5.39 16.90
N GLU A 149 2.51 4.80 16.69
CA GLU A 149 3.20 3.94 17.68
C GLU A 149 4.50 4.61 18.14
N ALA A 150 5.09 4.15 19.25
CA ALA A 150 6.32 4.76 19.77
C ALA A 150 7.48 4.70 18.75
N SER A 151 7.62 3.60 18.00
CA SER A 151 8.69 3.40 17.02
C SER A 151 8.46 4.09 15.68
N THR A 152 7.22 4.51 15.39
CA THR A 152 6.86 5.14 14.11
C THR A 152 6.57 6.63 14.23
N HIS A 153 6.02 7.06 15.35
CA HIS A 153 5.58 8.44 15.58
C HIS A 153 6.28 9.10 16.77
N GLY A 154 6.14 8.53 17.96
CA GLY A 154 6.65 9.16 19.18
C GLY A 154 8.15 9.41 19.17
N VAL A 155 8.93 8.45 18.70
CA VAL A 155 10.39 8.62 18.56
C VAL A 155 10.75 9.79 17.63
N ALA A 156 9.99 10.00 16.55
CA ALA A 156 10.19 11.12 15.63
C ALA A 156 9.90 12.46 16.32
N LYS A 157 8.97 12.48 17.26
CA LYS A 157 8.65 13.68 18.05
C LYS A 157 9.81 14.13 18.92
N TYR A 158 10.57 13.21 19.50
CA TYR A 158 11.59 13.47 20.50
C TYR A 158 13.04 13.35 20.01
N ALA A 159 13.30 12.67 18.91
CA ALA A 159 14.66 12.54 18.37
C ALA A 159 15.24 13.90 17.97
N PRO A 160 16.57 14.10 18.09
CA PRO A 160 17.19 15.34 17.66
C PRO A 160 16.88 15.70 16.21
N ILE A 161 16.99 14.72 15.30
CA ILE A 161 16.61 14.84 13.88
C ILE A 161 15.70 13.66 13.56
N ALA A 162 14.62 13.92 12.80
CA ALA A 162 13.69 12.91 12.30
C ALA A 162 13.59 13.01 10.78
N ALA A 163 13.97 11.95 10.08
CA ALA A 163 14.06 11.90 8.63
C ALA A 163 13.31 10.72 8.04
N ALA A 164 13.09 10.78 6.73
CA ALA A 164 12.56 9.66 5.94
C ALA A 164 13.71 8.87 5.31
N GLY A 165 13.59 7.54 5.33
CA GLY A 165 14.47 6.65 4.59
C GLY A 165 14.16 6.62 3.09
N ILE A 166 14.94 5.88 2.34
CA ILE A 166 14.83 5.79 0.88
C ILE A 166 13.47 5.23 0.47
N LEU A 167 13.02 4.12 1.10
CA LEU A 167 11.72 3.51 0.76
C LEU A 167 10.56 4.46 1.06
N LEU A 168 10.56 5.09 2.22
CA LEU A 168 9.50 6.03 2.57
C LEU A 168 9.50 7.23 1.61
N THR A 169 10.66 7.75 1.26
CA THR A 169 10.78 8.87 0.31
C THR A 169 10.23 8.50 -1.06
N GLU A 170 10.57 7.34 -1.59
CA GLU A 170 10.07 6.84 -2.88
C GLU A 170 8.55 6.69 -2.86
N GLU A 171 7.99 6.12 -1.79
CA GLU A 171 6.55 5.99 -1.61
C GLU A 171 5.86 7.36 -1.57
N LEU A 172 6.37 8.29 -0.78
CA LEU A 172 5.82 9.65 -0.68
C LEU A 172 5.90 10.41 -1.99
N ASP A 173 6.99 10.28 -2.73
CA ASP A 173 7.15 10.91 -4.04
C ASP A 173 6.14 10.36 -5.05
N ALA A 174 5.95 9.04 -5.08
CA ALA A 174 4.98 8.38 -5.96
C ALA A 174 3.53 8.80 -5.63
N LEU A 175 3.18 8.82 -4.35
CA LEU A 175 1.85 9.22 -3.89
C LEU A 175 1.58 10.70 -4.18
N THR A 176 2.58 11.56 -3.97
CA THR A 176 2.47 12.99 -4.30
C THR A 176 2.23 13.19 -5.79
N LYS A 177 3.00 12.51 -6.62
CA LYS A 177 2.90 12.60 -8.08
C LYS A 177 1.55 12.10 -8.60
N ALA A 178 1.00 11.05 -8.00
CA ALA A 178 -0.26 10.44 -8.44
C ALA A 178 -1.50 11.13 -7.92
N LEU A 179 -1.48 11.67 -6.68
CA LEU A 179 -2.68 12.08 -5.97
C LEU A 179 -2.72 13.55 -5.59
N LEU A 180 -1.59 14.18 -5.31
CA LEU A 180 -1.53 15.59 -4.93
C LEU A 180 -1.29 16.51 -6.12
N ASN A 181 -0.44 16.09 -7.05
CA ASN A 181 -0.09 16.84 -8.26
C ASN A 181 -0.18 15.95 -9.50
N PRO A 182 -1.36 15.34 -9.77
CA PRO A 182 -1.47 14.41 -10.88
C PRO A 182 -1.39 15.12 -12.24
N ALA A 183 -0.64 14.51 -13.17
CA ALA A 183 -0.78 14.86 -14.57
C ALA A 183 -2.18 14.46 -15.05
N ARG A 184 -2.86 15.35 -15.74
CA ARG A 184 -4.24 15.18 -16.20
C ARG A 184 -4.31 14.59 -17.62
N PRO A 185 -5.34 13.83 -17.99
CA PRO A 185 -6.44 13.37 -17.15
C PRO A 185 -5.98 12.34 -16.11
N MET A 186 -6.57 12.38 -14.93
CA MET A 186 -6.37 11.37 -13.89
C MET A 186 -7.48 10.32 -13.97
N VAL A 187 -7.09 9.07 -14.06
CA VAL A 187 -7.98 7.90 -14.07
C VAL A 187 -7.75 7.11 -12.78
N ALA A 188 -8.80 6.88 -12.02
CA ALA A 188 -8.76 6.01 -10.85
C ALA A 188 -9.57 4.74 -11.13
N ILE A 189 -9.05 3.59 -10.71
CA ILE A 189 -9.71 2.29 -10.85
C ILE A 189 -9.87 1.71 -9.46
N VAL A 190 -11.12 1.53 -9.03
CA VAL A 190 -11.47 0.98 -7.72
C VAL A 190 -12.32 -0.27 -7.92
N GLY A 191 -11.71 -1.42 -7.71
CA GLY A 191 -12.37 -2.71 -7.76
C GLY A 191 -12.58 -3.29 -6.36
N GLY A 192 -13.56 -4.15 -6.23
CA GLY A 192 -13.84 -4.83 -4.97
C GLY A 192 -15.25 -5.39 -4.92
N SER A 193 -15.57 -6.10 -3.85
CA SER A 193 -16.86 -6.76 -3.69
C SER A 193 -17.97 -5.82 -3.22
N LYS A 194 -17.64 -4.81 -2.43
CA LYS A 194 -18.63 -3.96 -1.74
C LYS A 194 -18.27 -2.49 -1.77
N VAL A 195 -19.25 -1.64 -2.12
CA VAL A 195 -19.15 -0.17 -2.00
C VAL A 195 -18.86 0.23 -0.55
N SER A 196 -19.53 -0.39 0.43
CA SER A 196 -19.38 -0.07 1.86
C SER A 196 -17.93 -0.16 2.34
N THR A 197 -17.15 -1.11 1.83
CA THR A 197 -15.73 -1.28 2.23
C THR A 197 -14.78 -0.30 1.55
N LYS A 198 -15.21 0.32 0.46
CA LYS A 198 -14.40 1.24 -0.36
C LYS A 198 -15.02 2.65 -0.48
N LEU A 199 -16.09 2.92 0.29
CA LEU A 199 -16.84 4.17 0.13
C LEU A 199 -15.96 5.40 0.31
N THR A 200 -15.12 5.44 1.34
CA THR A 200 -14.23 6.56 1.60
C THR A 200 -13.19 6.76 0.48
N VAL A 201 -12.68 5.66 -0.08
CA VAL A 201 -11.78 5.70 -1.25
C VAL A 201 -12.51 6.28 -2.46
N LEU A 202 -13.72 5.78 -2.74
CA LEU A 202 -14.55 6.26 -3.86
C LEU A 202 -14.87 7.75 -3.73
N GLU A 203 -15.28 8.20 -2.55
CA GLU A 203 -15.57 9.60 -2.28
C GLU A 203 -14.33 10.49 -2.46
N SER A 204 -13.19 10.09 -1.91
CA SER A 204 -11.93 10.84 -2.02
C SER A 204 -11.49 10.95 -3.47
N LEU A 205 -11.45 9.84 -4.21
CA LEU A 205 -11.02 9.84 -5.61
C LEU A 205 -12.01 10.52 -6.54
N SER A 206 -13.32 10.48 -6.23
CA SER A 206 -14.35 11.17 -7.02
C SER A 206 -14.16 12.68 -7.09
N GLU A 207 -13.44 13.26 -6.14
CA GLU A 207 -13.12 14.68 -6.09
C GLU A 207 -11.86 15.04 -6.91
N LYS A 208 -11.06 14.06 -7.27
CA LYS A 208 -9.72 14.26 -7.83
C LYS A 208 -9.60 13.85 -9.30
N CYS A 209 -10.30 12.81 -9.74
CA CYS A 209 -10.11 12.22 -11.07
C CYS A 209 -11.16 12.64 -12.09
N GLU A 210 -10.79 12.61 -13.36
CA GLU A 210 -11.69 12.85 -14.49
C GLU A 210 -12.51 11.60 -14.82
N GLN A 211 -11.95 10.41 -14.58
CA GLN A 211 -12.60 9.12 -14.79
C GLN A 211 -12.43 8.25 -13.55
N LEU A 212 -13.52 7.81 -12.96
CA LEU A 212 -13.53 6.86 -11.86
C LEU A 212 -14.10 5.52 -12.37
N VAL A 213 -13.21 4.59 -12.65
CA VAL A 213 -13.56 3.23 -13.08
C VAL A 213 -13.87 2.39 -11.86
N VAL A 214 -15.01 1.74 -11.86
CA VAL A 214 -15.44 0.82 -10.79
C VAL A 214 -15.45 -0.61 -11.29
N GLY A 215 -15.11 -1.57 -10.42
CA GLY A 215 -15.00 -2.98 -10.78
C GLY A 215 -15.63 -3.92 -9.76
N GLY A 216 -15.93 -5.15 -10.19
CA GLY A 216 -16.46 -6.20 -9.33
C GLY A 216 -17.86 -5.91 -8.79
N GLY A 217 -18.13 -6.28 -7.55
CA GLY A 217 -19.41 -6.00 -6.89
C GLY A 217 -19.73 -4.53 -6.75
N ILE A 218 -18.70 -3.70 -6.63
CA ILE A 218 -18.84 -2.23 -6.66
C ILE A 218 -19.48 -1.81 -7.99
N ALA A 219 -18.97 -2.29 -9.12
CA ALA A 219 -19.52 -1.99 -10.44
C ALA A 219 -20.98 -2.44 -10.58
N ASN A 220 -21.35 -3.56 -10.00
CA ASN A 220 -22.73 -4.05 -10.02
C ASN A 220 -23.69 -3.11 -9.31
N THR A 221 -23.27 -2.54 -8.19
CA THR A 221 -24.07 -1.53 -7.47
C THR A 221 -24.24 -0.27 -8.33
N PHE A 222 -23.19 0.17 -9.04
CA PHE A 222 -23.27 1.31 -9.97
C PHE A 222 -24.11 0.99 -11.22
N LEU A 223 -24.06 -0.23 -11.75
CA LEU A 223 -24.95 -0.66 -12.84
C LEU A 223 -26.42 -0.58 -12.41
N LYS A 224 -26.75 -1.07 -11.23
CA LYS A 224 -28.11 -0.98 -10.67
C LYS A 224 -28.51 0.48 -10.45
N ALA A 225 -27.60 1.31 -9.96
CA ALA A 225 -27.80 2.76 -9.83
C ALA A 225 -28.11 3.44 -11.16
N ALA A 226 -27.55 2.94 -12.27
CA ALA A 226 -27.82 3.38 -13.62
C ALA A 226 -29.12 2.78 -14.23
N GLY A 227 -29.90 2.02 -13.46
CA GLY A 227 -31.15 1.41 -13.90
C GLY A 227 -31.02 0.07 -14.62
N LYS A 228 -29.87 -0.58 -14.54
CA LYS A 228 -29.66 -1.90 -15.17
C LYS A 228 -30.04 -3.04 -14.22
N ASN A 229 -30.54 -4.14 -14.77
CA ASN A 229 -30.72 -5.38 -14.01
C ASN A 229 -29.36 -6.05 -13.79
N VAL A 230 -29.05 -6.42 -12.55
CA VAL A 230 -27.82 -7.14 -12.20
C VAL A 230 -28.10 -8.58 -11.76
N GLY A 231 -29.34 -9.02 -11.81
CA GLY A 231 -29.76 -10.38 -11.44
C GLY A 231 -29.39 -10.75 -10.01
N LYS A 232 -28.71 -11.89 -9.85
CA LYS A 232 -28.20 -12.39 -8.56
C LYS A 232 -26.77 -11.93 -8.26
N SER A 233 -26.24 -10.97 -9.02
CA SER A 233 -24.89 -10.45 -8.80
C SER A 233 -24.73 -9.89 -7.41
N LEU A 234 -23.51 -9.97 -6.88
CA LEU A 234 -23.12 -9.29 -5.65
C LEU A 234 -23.38 -7.78 -5.82
N CYS A 235 -24.25 -7.23 -5.01
CA CYS A 235 -24.71 -5.84 -5.09
C CYS A 235 -25.20 -5.38 -3.73
N GLU A 236 -24.95 -4.14 -3.37
CA GLU A 236 -25.45 -3.53 -2.14
C GLU A 236 -26.60 -2.58 -2.46
N ASP A 237 -27.83 -3.08 -2.37
CA ASP A 237 -29.03 -2.30 -2.70
C ASP A 237 -29.18 -1.04 -1.87
N ASP A 238 -28.79 -1.09 -0.60
CA ASP A 238 -28.84 0.04 0.33
C ASP A 238 -27.91 1.21 -0.09
N LEU A 239 -26.91 0.92 -0.89
CA LEU A 239 -25.92 1.90 -1.36
C LEU A 239 -26.15 2.36 -2.81
N VAL A 240 -27.22 1.91 -3.45
CA VAL A 240 -27.63 2.42 -4.78
C VAL A 240 -27.82 3.94 -4.75
N PRO A 241 -28.51 4.56 -3.77
CA PRO A 241 -28.60 6.03 -3.69
C PRO A 241 -27.24 6.70 -3.54
N THR A 242 -26.33 6.11 -2.81
CA THR A 242 -24.95 6.62 -2.64
C THR A 242 -24.21 6.59 -3.98
N ALA A 243 -24.31 5.49 -4.73
CA ALA A 243 -23.72 5.38 -6.06
C ALA A 243 -24.30 6.44 -7.03
N GLN A 244 -25.61 6.65 -7.02
CA GLN A 244 -26.27 7.69 -7.80
C GLN A 244 -25.73 9.10 -7.44
N ALA A 245 -25.56 9.38 -6.16
CA ALA A 245 -25.02 10.65 -5.68
C ALA A 245 -23.57 10.88 -6.16
N LEU A 246 -22.72 9.86 -6.13
CA LEU A 246 -21.35 9.93 -6.65
C LEU A 246 -21.31 10.17 -8.15
N MET A 247 -22.14 9.50 -8.92
CA MET A 247 -22.27 9.70 -10.37
C MET A 247 -22.68 11.14 -10.69
N LYS A 248 -23.66 11.66 -9.98
CA LYS A 248 -24.15 13.03 -10.13
C LYS A 248 -23.07 14.05 -9.74
N LYS A 249 -22.38 13.84 -8.64
CA LYS A 249 -21.30 14.71 -8.16
C LYS A 249 -20.17 14.80 -9.18
N MET A 250 -19.74 13.70 -9.74
CA MET A 250 -18.70 13.69 -10.77
C MET A 250 -19.18 14.36 -12.07
N SER A 251 -20.39 14.05 -12.51
CA SER A 251 -20.98 14.67 -13.71
C SER A 251 -21.07 16.20 -13.58
N ALA A 252 -21.41 16.69 -12.39
CA ALA A 252 -21.52 18.14 -12.14
C ALA A 252 -20.20 18.89 -12.33
N ARG A 253 -19.05 18.24 -12.20
CA ARG A 253 -17.74 18.84 -12.47
C ARG A 253 -17.08 18.38 -13.77
N GLY A 254 -17.87 17.78 -14.69
CA GLY A 254 -17.38 17.33 -15.99
C GLY A 254 -16.59 16.04 -15.97
N ALA A 255 -16.65 15.28 -14.88
CA ALA A 255 -16.00 13.98 -14.72
C ALA A 255 -17.02 12.84 -14.89
N THR A 256 -16.56 11.62 -15.02
CA THR A 256 -17.40 10.47 -15.36
C THR A 256 -17.07 9.24 -14.53
N ILE A 257 -18.11 8.47 -14.19
CA ILE A 257 -17.99 7.07 -13.76
C ILE A 257 -18.50 6.22 -14.94
N PRO A 258 -17.61 5.62 -15.75
CA PRO A 258 -18.03 4.82 -16.90
C PRO A 258 -18.87 3.61 -16.46
N ILE A 259 -19.98 3.37 -17.15
CA ILE A 259 -20.88 2.24 -16.90
C ILE A 259 -20.70 1.21 -18.02
N ALA A 260 -20.52 -0.05 -17.64
CA ALA A 260 -20.34 -1.12 -18.60
C ALA A 260 -21.55 -1.26 -19.55
N VAL A 261 -21.27 -1.41 -20.84
CA VAL A 261 -22.28 -1.64 -21.89
C VAL A 261 -22.46 -3.13 -22.17
N ASP A 262 -21.47 -3.94 -21.81
CA ASP A 262 -21.50 -5.40 -21.91
C ASP A 262 -20.82 -6.02 -20.69
N VAL A 263 -21.20 -7.23 -20.39
CA VAL A 263 -20.78 -7.99 -19.19
C VAL A 263 -20.53 -9.44 -19.54
N VAL A 264 -19.84 -10.14 -18.63
CA VAL A 264 -19.67 -11.60 -18.70
C VAL A 264 -20.31 -12.21 -17.47
N CYS A 265 -21.27 -13.09 -17.69
CA CYS A 265 -22.11 -13.66 -16.67
C CYS A 265 -21.86 -15.16 -16.49
N GLY A 266 -22.21 -15.65 -15.31
CA GLY A 266 -22.39 -17.05 -14.97
C GLY A 266 -23.65 -17.21 -14.14
N LYS A 267 -24.01 -18.48 -13.81
CA LYS A 267 -25.18 -18.80 -12.99
C LYS A 267 -24.79 -19.08 -11.55
N LYS A 268 -23.53 -19.40 -11.29
CA LYS A 268 -22.97 -19.66 -9.96
C LYS A 268 -21.50 -19.26 -9.91
N PHE A 269 -21.03 -18.97 -8.72
CA PHE A 269 -19.63 -18.69 -8.45
C PHE A 269 -18.85 -20.00 -8.35
N ASP A 270 -18.24 -20.41 -9.47
CA ASP A 270 -17.50 -21.67 -9.59
C ASP A 270 -16.41 -21.53 -10.64
N ALA A 271 -15.24 -22.11 -10.38
CA ALA A 271 -14.10 -22.05 -11.28
C ALA A 271 -14.37 -22.68 -12.66
N ASN A 272 -15.32 -23.58 -12.76
CA ASN A 272 -15.71 -24.26 -14.00
C ASN A 272 -16.98 -23.70 -14.63
N GLU A 273 -17.52 -22.61 -14.10
CA GLU A 273 -18.74 -21.99 -14.63
C GLU A 273 -18.52 -21.47 -16.05
N PRO A 274 -19.36 -21.85 -17.02
CA PRO A 274 -19.28 -21.30 -18.36
C PRO A 274 -19.51 -19.79 -18.37
N ALA A 275 -18.66 -19.06 -19.06
CA ALA A 275 -18.77 -17.62 -19.23
C ALA A 275 -19.70 -17.30 -20.42
N VAL A 276 -20.66 -16.41 -20.20
CA VAL A 276 -21.60 -15.95 -21.22
C VAL A 276 -21.52 -14.43 -21.33
N GLN A 277 -21.09 -13.96 -22.51
CA GLN A 277 -21.09 -12.53 -22.80
C GLN A 277 -22.52 -12.06 -23.09
N LYS A 278 -22.89 -10.94 -22.49
CA LYS A 278 -24.21 -10.32 -22.69
C LYS A 278 -24.08 -8.81 -22.81
N ASN A 279 -25.01 -8.21 -23.57
CA ASN A 279 -25.25 -6.79 -23.43
C ASN A 279 -25.74 -6.50 -22.00
N ALA A 280 -25.35 -5.38 -21.42
CA ALA A 280 -25.75 -5.02 -20.07
C ALA A 280 -27.29 -4.91 -19.90
N ASN A 281 -28.01 -4.66 -20.99
CA ASN A 281 -29.49 -4.64 -20.98
C ASN A 281 -30.14 -6.03 -21.03
N ASP A 282 -29.38 -7.08 -21.30
CA ASP A 282 -29.88 -8.44 -21.49
C ASP A 282 -29.61 -9.36 -20.27
N VAL A 283 -29.13 -8.80 -19.18
CA VAL A 283 -28.91 -9.54 -17.93
C VAL A 283 -30.26 -9.98 -17.36
N THR A 284 -30.38 -11.28 -17.07
CA THR A 284 -31.59 -11.88 -16.51
C THR A 284 -31.51 -12.00 -14.99
N ASP A 285 -32.65 -12.28 -14.35
CA ASP A 285 -32.75 -12.31 -12.87
C ASP A 285 -31.91 -13.42 -12.23
N ASP A 286 -31.54 -14.44 -12.98
CA ASP A 286 -30.71 -15.56 -12.50
C ASP A 286 -29.21 -15.43 -12.90
N ASP A 287 -28.84 -14.38 -13.60
CA ASP A 287 -27.45 -14.10 -13.96
C ASP A 287 -26.65 -13.54 -12.77
N MET A 288 -25.37 -13.88 -12.76
CA MET A 288 -24.36 -13.25 -11.91
C MET A 288 -23.28 -12.65 -12.80
N ILE A 289 -23.03 -11.35 -12.64
CA ILE A 289 -21.98 -10.65 -13.39
C ILE A 289 -20.64 -10.90 -12.71
N PHE A 290 -19.68 -11.45 -13.45
CA PHE A 290 -18.34 -11.78 -12.96
C PHE A 290 -17.22 -11.02 -13.65
N ASP A 291 -17.52 -10.34 -14.77
CA ASP A 291 -16.54 -9.51 -15.49
C ASP A 291 -17.25 -8.48 -16.37
N ILE A 292 -16.52 -7.47 -16.79
CA ILE A 292 -16.93 -6.60 -17.88
C ILE A 292 -16.76 -7.31 -19.21
N GLY A 293 -17.58 -6.96 -20.19
CA GLY A 293 -17.45 -7.49 -21.54
C GLY A 293 -16.34 -6.83 -22.35
N PRO A 294 -16.03 -7.37 -23.53
CA PRO A 294 -14.92 -6.90 -24.34
C PRO A 294 -15.07 -5.47 -24.85
N LYS A 295 -16.28 -4.99 -25.13
CA LYS A 295 -16.51 -3.59 -25.53
C LYS A 295 -16.19 -2.64 -24.38
N SER A 296 -16.72 -2.92 -23.19
CA SER A 296 -16.46 -2.12 -21.99
C SER A 296 -14.99 -2.13 -21.62
N ALA A 297 -14.32 -3.28 -21.71
CA ALA A 297 -12.89 -3.40 -21.46
C ALA A 297 -12.07 -2.53 -22.43
N GLN A 298 -12.42 -2.53 -23.72
CA GLN A 298 -11.75 -1.71 -24.73
C GLN A 298 -11.95 -0.21 -24.49
N GLU A 299 -13.16 0.19 -24.13
CA GLU A 299 -13.46 1.60 -23.78
C GLU A 299 -12.61 2.06 -22.59
N LEU A 300 -12.49 1.22 -21.55
CA LEU A 300 -11.64 1.52 -20.40
C LEU A 300 -10.15 1.54 -20.76
N ALA A 301 -9.70 0.62 -21.61
CA ALA A 301 -8.34 0.62 -22.12
C ALA A 301 -8.02 1.92 -22.88
N ASP A 302 -8.93 2.40 -23.71
CA ASP A 302 -8.78 3.66 -24.44
C ASP A 302 -8.69 4.87 -23.49
N ILE A 303 -9.47 4.87 -22.42
CA ILE A 303 -9.40 5.90 -21.37
C ILE A 303 -8.03 5.87 -20.69
N ILE A 304 -7.54 4.70 -20.35
CA ILE A 304 -6.22 4.51 -19.71
C ILE A 304 -5.09 4.97 -20.64
N MET A 305 -5.16 4.66 -21.91
CA MET A 305 -4.14 5.05 -22.88
C MET A 305 -4.02 6.57 -23.07
N LYS A 306 -5.08 7.32 -22.82
CA LYS A 306 -5.12 8.79 -22.90
C LYS A 306 -4.85 9.48 -21.58
N ALA A 307 -4.69 8.73 -20.49
CA ALA A 307 -4.48 9.28 -19.17
C ALA A 307 -3.09 9.93 -19.02
N GLY A 308 -3.00 10.90 -18.12
CA GLY A 308 -1.74 11.42 -17.60
C GLY A 308 -1.31 10.69 -16.32
N THR A 309 -2.28 10.26 -15.52
CA THR A 309 -2.07 9.50 -14.28
C THR A 309 -3.13 8.42 -14.14
N VAL A 310 -2.71 7.22 -13.73
CA VAL A 310 -3.60 6.10 -13.41
C VAL A 310 -3.32 5.63 -11.98
N VAL A 311 -4.36 5.56 -11.16
CA VAL A 311 -4.31 4.96 -9.82
C VAL A 311 -5.16 3.69 -9.84
N TRP A 312 -4.54 2.55 -9.60
CA TRP A 312 -5.19 1.24 -9.71
C TRP A 312 -5.26 0.53 -8.36
N ASN A 313 -6.48 0.32 -7.88
CA ASN A 313 -6.78 -0.42 -6.65
C ASN A 313 -7.96 -1.37 -6.85
N GLY A 314 -7.67 -2.58 -7.24
CA GLY A 314 -8.63 -3.67 -7.38
C GLY A 314 -8.99 -4.06 -8.81
N PRO A 315 -9.35 -5.34 -9.00
CA PRO A 315 -9.72 -5.89 -10.31
C PRO A 315 -11.12 -5.44 -10.75
N VAL A 316 -11.42 -5.63 -12.02
CA VAL A 316 -12.74 -5.32 -12.60
C VAL A 316 -13.61 -6.56 -12.81
N GLY A 317 -13.14 -7.73 -12.42
CA GLY A 317 -13.86 -9.00 -12.49
C GLY A 317 -13.23 -10.06 -11.62
N VAL A 318 -13.76 -11.27 -11.67
CA VAL A 318 -13.27 -12.44 -10.93
C VAL A 318 -12.10 -13.05 -11.71
N PHE A 319 -10.98 -12.34 -11.75
CA PHE A 319 -9.82 -12.69 -12.58
C PHE A 319 -9.11 -13.98 -12.14
N GLU A 320 -9.38 -14.45 -10.94
CA GLU A 320 -8.89 -15.74 -10.43
C GLU A 320 -9.40 -16.91 -11.26
N PHE A 321 -10.56 -16.73 -11.91
CA PHE A 321 -11.10 -17.67 -12.88
C PHE A 321 -10.83 -17.14 -14.27
N ASP A 322 -10.03 -17.84 -15.06
CA ASP A 322 -9.54 -17.35 -16.35
C ASP A 322 -10.64 -16.87 -17.30
N GLN A 323 -11.80 -17.57 -17.32
CA GLN A 323 -12.94 -17.20 -18.16
C GLN A 323 -13.60 -15.88 -17.76
N PHE A 324 -13.33 -15.39 -16.53
CA PHE A 324 -13.82 -14.12 -16.00
C PHE A 324 -12.69 -13.11 -15.77
N GLY A 325 -11.53 -13.35 -16.35
CA GLY A 325 -10.34 -12.52 -16.19
C GLY A 325 -10.03 -11.59 -17.35
N ALA A 326 -10.72 -11.70 -18.47
CA ALA A 326 -10.38 -10.95 -19.69
C ALA A 326 -10.45 -9.44 -19.51
N GLY A 327 -11.41 -8.94 -18.75
CA GLY A 327 -11.55 -7.50 -18.46
C GLY A 327 -10.35 -6.96 -17.66
N THR A 328 -9.98 -7.63 -16.59
CA THR A 328 -8.82 -7.26 -15.76
C THR A 328 -7.51 -7.36 -16.57
N LYS A 329 -7.38 -8.39 -17.41
CA LYS A 329 -6.22 -8.54 -18.29
C LYS A 329 -6.11 -7.37 -19.29
N THR A 330 -7.21 -6.98 -19.92
CA THR A 330 -7.23 -5.85 -20.86
C THR A 330 -6.81 -4.56 -20.20
N ILE A 331 -7.33 -4.28 -18.99
CA ILE A 331 -6.93 -3.11 -18.20
C ILE A 331 -5.45 -3.19 -17.82
N ALA A 332 -4.98 -4.34 -17.36
CA ALA A 332 -3.58 -4.55 -16.99
C ALA A 332 -2.64 -4.27 -18.19
N MET A 333 -3.00 -4.75 -19.39
CA MET A 333 -2.21 -4.51 -20.60
C MET A 333 -2.23 -3.04 -21.02
N ALA A 334 -3.35 -2.33 -20.85
CA ALA A 334 -3.43 -0.89 -21.10
C ALA A 334 -2.54 -0.12 -20.11
N ILE A 335 -2.57 -0.47 -18.84
CA ILE A 335 -1.69 0.13 -17.80
C ILE A 335 -0.22 -0.12 -18.13
N ALA A 336 0.12 -1.33 -18.60
CA ALA A 336 1.49 -1.66 -19.00
C ALA A 336 1.97 -0.87 -20.23
N SER A 337 1.05 -0.41 -21.08
CA SER A 337 1.36 0.21 -22.39
C SER A 337 1.21 1.73 -22.37
N THR A 338 0.47 2.30 -21.44
CA THR A 338 0.21 3.74 -21.38
C THR A 338 1.48 4.54 -21.07
N LYS A 339 1.52 5.78 -21.53
CA LYS A 339 2.55 6.76 -21.16
C LYS A 339 2.27 7.46 -19.83
N ALA A 340 1.11 7.21 -19.22
CA ALA A 340 0.73 7.78 -17.95
C ALA A 340 1.68 7.34 -16.82
N PHE A 341 1.76 8.15 -15.77
CA PHE A 341 2.30 7.68 -14.50
C PHE A 341 1.29 6.73 -13.86
N THR A 342 1.70 5.50 -13.58
CA THR A 342 0.83 4.44 -13.07
C THR A 342 1.21 4.06 -11.65
N LEU A 343 0.27 4.20 -10.73
CA LEU A 343 0.38 3.81 -9.33
C LEU A 343 -0.60 2.69 -9.06
N ALA A 344 -0.10 1.56 -8.56
CA ALA A 344 -0.93 0.42 -8.18
C ALA A 344 -0.68 0.02 -6.74
N GLY A 345 -1.69 -0.50 -6.07
CA GLY A 345 -1.57 -1.03 -4.72
C GLY A 345 -2.80 -1.84 -4.31
N GLY A 346 -2.64 -2.59 -3.23
CA GLY A 346 -3.60 -3.55 -2.74
C GLY A 346 -3.29 -4.98 -3.17
N GLY A 347 -3.66 -5.96 -2.33
CA GLY A 347 -3.29 -7.36 -2.53
C GLY A 347 -3.81 -7.95 -3.84
N ASP A 348 -5.08 -7.71 -4.17
CA ASP A 348 -5.69 -8.21 -5.40
C ASP A 348 -5.08 -7.56 -6.65
N THR A 349 -4.72 -6.28 -6.55
CA THR A 349 -4.04 -5.57 -7.65
C THR A 349 -2.67 -6.17 -7.93
N ILE A 350 -1.89 -6.41 -6.88
CA ILE A 350 -0.56 -7.05 -6.98
C ILE A 350 -0.69 -8.46 -7.55
N ALA A 351 -1.71 -9.22 -7.13
CA ALA A 351 -1.98 -10.55 -7.68
C ALA A 351 -2.28 -10.50 -9.20
N ALA A 352 -3.05 -9.51 -9.65
CA ALA A 352 -3.30 -9.31 -11.08
C ALA A 352 -2.02 -8.91 -11.84
N ILE A 353 -1.22 -8.03 -11.27
CA ILE A 353 0.08 -7.62 -11.84
C ILE A 353 0.99 -8.83 -12.03
N GLN A 354 1.06 -9.71 -11.04
CA GLN A 354 1.83 -10.95 -11.11
C GLN A 354 1.27 -11.92 -12.14
N LYS A 355 -0.05 -12.13 -12.13
CA LYS A 355 -0.72 -13.05 -13.07
C LYS A 355 -0.48 -12.65 -14.54
N TYR A 356 -0.50 -11.37 -14.85
CA TYR A 356 -0.35 -10.86 -16.21
C TYR A 356 1.07 -10.38 -16.54
N ASP A 357 2.01 -10.62 -15.63
CA ASP A 357 3.44 -10.37 -15.82
C ASP A 357 3.78 -8.94 -16.27
N ILE A 358 3.21 -7.96 -15.58
CA ILE A 358 3.41 -6.53 -15.88
C ILE A 358 4.15 -5.76 -14.78
N TYR A 359 4.79 -6.46 -13.85
CA TYR A 359 5.43 -5.86 -12.68
C TYR A 359 6.38 -4.72 -13.06
N ASP A 360 7.23 -4.92 -14.06
CA ASP A 360 8.23 -3.94 -14.49
C ASP A 360 7.66 -2.80 -15.34
N LYS A 361 6.37 -2.85 -15.67
CA LYS A 361 5.69 -1.88 -16.54
C LYS A 361 4.76 -0.92 -15.80
N VAL A 362 4.58 -1.12 -14.51
CA VAL A 362 3.85 -0.20 -13.63
C VAL A 362 4.86 0.79 -13.04
N SER A 363 4.57 2.09 -13.08
CA SER A 363 5.51 3.11 -12.64
C SER A 363 5.87 2.98 -11.17
N TYR A 364 4.91 2.70 -10.31
CA TYR A 364 5.10 2.42 -8.90
C TYR A 364 4.06 1.45 -8.35
N ILE A 365 4.52 0.43 -7.62
CA ILE A 365 3.65 -0.54 -6.96
C ILE A 365 3.82 -0.39 -5.45
N SER A 366 2.77 0.04 -4.77
CA SER A 366 2.76 0.13 -3.31
C SER A 366 2.48 -1.24 -2.70
N THR A 367 3.36 -1.69 -1.82
CA THR A 367 3.19 -2.91 -1.04
C THR A 367 2.66 -2.64 0.37
N ALA A 368 2.28 -1.41 0.64
CA ALA A 368 2.00 -0.92 1.99
C ALA A 368 0.61 -1.28 2.54
N GLY A 369 -0.26 -1.90 1.75
CA GLY A 369 -1.55 -2.39 2.22
C GLY A 369 -2.43 -1.30 2.84
N GLY A 370 -2.66 -1.38 4.16
CA GLY A 370 -3.56 -0.47 4.88
C GLY A 370 -3.17 1.00 4.82
N ALA A 371 -1.88 1.31 4.91
CA ALA A 371 -1.40 2.71 4.82
C ALA A 371 -1.68 3.31 3.42
N PHE A 372 -1.49 2.52 2.37
CA PHE A 372 -1.83 2.93 1.01
C PHE A 372 -3.33 3.24 0.87
N LEU A 373 -4.19 2.35 1.37
CA LEU A 373 -5.64 2.56 1.34
C LEU A 373 -6.05 3.79 2.13
N GLU A 374 -5.52 4.00 3.32
CA GLU A 374 -5.81 5.19 4.12
C GLU A 374 -5.36 6.48 3.42
N PHE A 375 -4.25 6.42 2.72
CA PHE A 375 -3.81 7.56 1.90
C PHE A 375 -4.80 7.83 0.75
N LEU A 376 -5.26 6.80 0.05
CA LEU A 376 -6.30 6.93 -0.98
C LEU A 376 -7.62 7.50 -0.44
N GLU A 377 -7.93 7.20 0.82
CA GLU A 377 -9.10 7.74 1.53
C GLU A 377 -8.95 9.21 1.89
N GLY A 378 -7.80 9.82 1.65
CA GLY A 378 -7.50 11.21 1.99
C GLY A 378 -7.12 11.41 3.46
N LYS A 379 -6.86 10.35 4.20
CA LYS A 379 -6.47 10.44 5.61
C LYS A 379 -5.02 10.88 5.77
N THR A 380 -4.76 11.64 6.83
CA THR A 380 -3.40 11.97 7.24
C THR A 380 -2.75 10.76 7.91
N LEU A 381 -1.53 10.43 7.49
CA LEU A 381 -0.77 9.34 8.08
C LEU A 381 0.09 9.87 9.22
N PRO A 382 -0.11 9.42 10.48
CA PRO A 382 0.58 9.99 11.65
C PRO A 382 2.10 10.02 11.54
N ALA A 383 2.71 8.95 11.03
CA ALA A 383 4.16 8.87 10.91
C ALA A 383 4.73 9.80 9.84
N VAL A 384 3.95 10.16 8.83
CA VAL A 384 4.31 11.15 7.82
C VAL A 384 4.12 12.56 8.34
N GLU A 385 2.98 12.81 8.99
CA GLU A 385 2.64 14.10 9.57
C GLU A 385 3.71 14.59 10.55
N ILE A 386 4.17 13.71 11.45
CA ILE A 386 5.21 14.09 12.42
C ILE A 386 6.53 14.44 11.72
N LEU A 387 6.89 13.73 10.65
CA LEU A 387 8.09 14.06 9.87
C LEU A 387 7.97 15.43 9.18
N GLU A 388 6.81 15.75 8.65
CA GLU A 388 6.53 17.06 8.06
C GLU A 388 6.61 18.19 9.09
N GLN A 389 6.03 17.98 10.28
CA GLN A 389 6.11 18.92 11.40
C GLN A 389 7.56 19.15 11.84
N ARG A 390 8.37 18.09 11.86
CA ARG A 390 9.79 18.17 12.23
C ARG A 390 10.64 18.85 11.15
N ALA A 391 10.27 18.71 9.88
CA ALA A 391 10.94 19.38 8.77
C ALA A 391 10.66 20.89 8.72
N ALA A 392 9.52 21.33 9.27
CA ALA A 392 9.11 22.72 9.30
C ALA A 392 9.76 23.55 10.45
N LYS A 393 10.41 22.89 11.40
CA LYS A 393 11.11 23.50 12.54
C LYS A 393 12.59 23.73 12.21
#